data_0908f7a187029279c5879e1d69659771
#
_entry.id   0908f7a187029279c5879e1d69659771
#
_cell.length_a   1.000
_cell.length_b   1.000
_cell.length_c   1.000
_cell.angle_alpha   90.00
_cell.angle_beta   90.00
_cell.angle_gamma   90.00
#
_symmetry.space_group_name_H-M   'P 1'
#
loop_
_entity.id
_entity.type
_entity.pdbx_description
1 polymer ?
#
loop_
_entity_poly.entity_id
_entity_poly.type
_entity_poly.pdbx_seq_one_letter_code
_entity_poly.pdbx_strand_id
1 'polypeptide(L)'
;MAGLLDGKIALVTGAGHGIGRGHALELAKHGATVIVNDLGSTVSGEGRGRDAEEVVKIIEKRGGTAVADFGDVGDEEQVEASVARAFDEFGRLDIVV
;
A
#
# COMPACT_ATOMS: atom_id res chain seq x y z
N MET A 1 -3.41 15.75 -16.31
CA MET A 1 -3.26 14.64 -17.25
C MET A 1 -3.55 13.32 -16.54
N ALA A 2 -4.32 12.47 -17.17
CA ALA A 2 -4.64 11.19 -16.61
C ALA A 2 -3.38 10.32 -16.53
N GLY A 3 -3.22 9.58 -15.45
CA GLY A 3 -2.12 8.64 -15.30
C GLY A 3 -2.38 7.35 -16.04
N LEU A 4 -1.32 6.63 -16.37
CA LEU A 4 -1.40 5.33 -17.05
C LEU A 4 -2.18 4.30 -16.23
N LEU A 5 -2.21 4.46 -14.91
CA LEU A 5 -2.81 3.50 -13.99
C LEU A 5 -4.08 4.04 -13.32
N ASP A 6 -4.67 5.08 -13.87
CA ASP A 6 -5.91 5.62 -13.32
C ASP A 6 -6.98 4.53 -13.20
N GLY A 7 -7.60 4.46 -12.03
CA GLY A 7 -8.62 3.45 -11.75
C GLY A 7 -8.08 2.08 -11.34
N LYS A 8 -6.77 1.88 -11.37
CA LYS A 8 -6.16 0.63 -10.93
C LYS A 8 -5.93 0.63 -9.42
N ILE A 9 -6.05 -0.54 -8.83
CA ILE A 9 -5.81 -0.73 -7.39
C ILE A 9 -4.58 -1.61 -7.23
N ALA A 10 -3.60 -1.12 -6.48
CA ALA A 10 -2.33 -1.82 -6.29
C ALA A 10 -2.09 -2.10 -4.81
N LEU A 11 -1.73 -3.33 -4.50
CA LEU A 11 -1.26 -3.72 -3.17
C LEU A 11 0.25 -3.88 -3.24
N VAL A 12 0.98 -3.08 -2.48
CA VAL A 12 2.43 -3.13 -2.44
C VAL A 12 2.87 -3.57 -1.05
N THR A 13 3.54 -4.72 -0.99
CA THR A 13 4.03 -5.29 0.26
C THR A 13 5.39 -4.71 0.62
N GLY A 14 5.68 -4.61 1.91
CA GLY A 14 6.93 -4.00 2.36
C GLY A 14 7.07 -2.55 1.91
N ALA A 15 5.96 -1.85 1.78
CA ALA A 15 5.92 -0.55 1.12
C ALA A 15 6.25 0.64 2.03
N GLY A 16 6.52 0.38 3.30
CA GLY A 16 6.83 1.46 4.24
C GLY A 16 8.22 2.05 4.05
N HIS A 17 9.13 1.32 3.41
CA HIS A 17 10.50 1.77 3.22
C HIS A 17 11.18 1.04 2.07
N GLY A 18 12.36 1.52 1.67
CA GLY A 18 13.21 0.88 0.67
C GLY A 18 12.57 0.81 -0.72
N ILE A 19 12.80 -0.31 -1.38
CA ILE A 19 12.33 -0.54 -2.75
C ILE A 19 10.81 -0.56 -2.81
N GLY A 20 10.17 -1.19 -1.82
CA GLY A 20 8.70 -1.23 -1.77
C GLY A 20 8.08 0.16 -1.69
N ARG A 21 8.68 1.04 -0.89
CA ARG A 21 8.24 2.44 -0.82
C ARG A 21 8.36 3.12 -2.18
N GLY A 22 9.47 2.89 -2.89
CA GLY A 22 9.67 3.45 -4.22
C GLY A 22 8.61 2.98 -5.20
N HIS A 23 8.26 1.69 -5.18
CA HIS A 23 7.18 1.16 -6.02
C HIS A 23 5.84 1.80 -5.68
N ALA A 24 5.51 1.94 -4.40
CA ALA A 24 4.25 2.54 -3.97
C ALA A 24 4.13 3.98 -4.47
N LEU A 25 5.18 4.77 -4.30
CA LEU A 25 5.19 6.16 -4.74
C LEU A 25 5.07 6.28 -6.26
N GLU A 26 5.75 5.41 -7.00
CA GLU A 26 5.71 5.42 -8.46
C GLU A 26 4.34 5.01 -9.00
N LEU A 27 3.75 3.96 -8.45
CA LEU A 27 2.40 3.54 -8.85
C LEU A 27 1.37 4.63 -8.59
N ALA A 28 1.45 5.26 -7.43
CA ALA A 28 0.55 6.36 -7.09
C ALA A 28 0.72 7.55 -8.02
N LYS A 29 1.96 7.85 -8.40
CA LYS A 29 2.28 8.92 -9.35
C LYS A 29 1.57 8.72 -10.69
N HIS A 30 1.41 7.47 -11.10
CA HIS A 30 0.74 7.14 -12.36
C HIS A 30 -0.76 6.92 -12.23
N GLY A 31 -1.34 7.26 -11.08
CA GLY A 31 -2.79 7.28 -10.91
C GLY A 31 -3.39 6.09 -10.17
N ALA A 32 -2.59 5.09 -9.81
CA ALA A 32 -3.12 3.96 -9.05
C ALA A 32 -3.51 4.38 -7.63
N THR A 33 -4.56 3.77 -7.11
CA THR A 33 -4.83 3.79 -5.68
C THR A 33 -3.95 2.72 -5.06
N VAL A 34 -3.15 3.08 -4.07
CA VAL A 34 -2.15 2.18 -3.50
C VAL A 34 -2.53 1.76 -2.10
N ILE A 35 -2.59 0.45 -1.90
CA ILE A 35 -2.68 -0.12 -0.56
C ILE A 35 -1.25 -0.34 -0.10
N VAL A 36 -0.81 0.49 0.85
CA VAL A 36 0.56 0.47 1.35
C VAL A 36 0.63 -0.55 2.48
N ASN A 37 1.11 -1.74 2.16
CA ASN A 37 1.24 -2.81 3.13
C ASN A 37 2.62 -2.82 3.76
N ASP A 38 2.66 -2.72 5.06
CA ASP A 38 3.89 -2.89 5.82
C ASP A 38 3.53 -3.34 7.22
N LEU A 39 4.12 -4.43 7.66
CA LEU A 39 3.91 -4.89 9.02
C LEU A 39 4.37 -3.85 10.04
N GLY A 40 5.33 -3.02 9.63
CA GLY A 40 5.79 -1.90 10.44
C GLY A 40 6.56 -2.31 11.68
N SER A 41 6.98 -3.56 11.76
CA SER A 41 7.73 -4.01 12.93
C SER A 41 9.16 -3.52 12.85
N THR A 42 9.62 -2.98 13.96
CA THR A 42 11.03 -2.67 14.16
C THR A 42 11.62 -3.72 15.09
N VAL A 43 12.92 -3.66 15.32
CA VAL A 43 13.59 -4.57 16.23
C VAL A 43 12.96 -4.50 17.63
N SER A 44 12.51 -3.33 18.04
CA SER A 44 11.87 -3.13 19.34
C SER A 44 10.36 -3.33 19.32
N GLY A 45 9.78 -3.51 18.14
CA GLY A 45 8.33 -3.60 17.98
C GLY A 45 7.63 -2.25 18.03
N GLU A 46 8.37 -1.17 18.25
CA GLU A 46 7.81 0.18 18.25
C GLU A 46 7.66 0.68 16.81
N GLY A 47 6.76 1.63 16.61
CA GLY A 47 6.56 2.24 15.31
C GLY A 47 5.79 1.39 14.32
N ARG A 48 5.13 0.32 14.77
CA ARG A 48 4.30 -0.51 13.89
C ARG A 48 3.25 0.35 13.22
N GLY A 49 3.18 0.26 11.91
CA GLY A 49 2.22 1.01 11.10
C GLY A 49 2.67 2.42 10.74
N ARG A 50 3.67 2.96 11.43
CA ARG A 50 4.10 4.33 11.18
C ARG A 50 4.69 4.50 9.78
N ASP A 51 5.49 3.54 9.34
CA ASP A 51 6.13 3.64 8.02
C ASP A 51 5.10 3.62 6.89
N ALA A 52 4.11 2.74 6.99
CA ALA A 52 3.04 2.69 6.00
C ALA A 52 2.23 3.99 6.02
N GLU A 53 1.90 4.49 7.20
CA GLU A 53 1.14 5.73 7.33
C GLU A 53 1.90 6.93 6.76
N GLU A 54 3.21 6.98 6.92
CA GLU A 54 4.02 8.05 6.35
C GLU A 54 4.00 8.03 4.83
N VAL A 55 4.08 6.85 4.23
CA VAL A 55 3.99 6.71 2.77
C VAL A 55 2.61 7.14 2.27
N VAL A 56 1.56 6.75 2.97
CA VAL A 56 0.20 7.19 2.65
C VAL A 56 0.10 8.71 2.66
N LYS A 57 0.65 9.34 3.69
CA LYS A 57 0.64 10.81 3.77
C LYS A 57 1.39 11.47 2.62
N ILE A 58 2.51 10.91 2.23
CA ILE A 58 3.29 11.43 1.10
C ILE A 58 2.46 11.35 -0.19
N ILE A 59 1.83 10.20 -0.42
CA ILE A 59 1.00 10.00 -1.61
C ILE A 59 -0.16 10.99 -1.63
N GLU A 60 -0.85 11.14 -0.51
CA GLU A 60 -1.98 12.07 -0.42
C GLU A 60 -1.55 13.52 -0.62
N LYS A 61 -0.40 13.88 -0.09
CA LYS A 61 0.15 15.22 -0.25
C LYS A 61 0.47 15.54 -1.71
N ARG A 62 0.78 14.53 -2.49
CA ARG A 62 1.07 14.66 -3.92
C ARG A 62 -0.18 14.54 -4.79
N GLY A 63 -1.36 14.47 -4.18
CA GLY A 63 -2.63 14.38 -4.89
C GLY A 63 -3.08 12.97 -5.24
N GLY A 64 -2.37 11.95 -4.76
CA GLY A 64 -2.75 10.56 -5.00
C GLY A 64 -3.69 10.02 -3.93
N THR A 65 -4.04 8.75 -4.07
CA THR A 65 -4.91 8.04 -3.14
C THR A 65 -4.19 6.81 -2.61
N ALA A 66 -4.17 6.65 -1.30
CA ALA A 66 -3.55 5.51 -0.66
C ALA A 66 -4.22 5.19 0.67
N VAL A 67 -4.12 3.93 1.08
CA VAL A 67 -4.54 3.49 2.40
C VAL A 67 -3.46 2.59 2.97
N ALA A 68 -3.34 2.56 4.29
CA ALA A 68 -2.37 1.70 4.97
C ALA A 68 -2.97 0.33 5.25
N ASP A 69 -2.13 -0.69 5.19
CA ASP A 69 -2.49 -2.06 5.54
C ASP A 69 -1.35 -2.68 6.33
N PHE A 70 -1.67 -3.37 7.41
CA PHE A 70 -0.67 -3.90 8.34
C PHE A 70 -0.65 -5.42 8.40
N GLY A 71 -1.24 -6.08 7.40
CA GLY A 71 -1.26 -7.53 7.34
C GLY A 71 0.14 -8.10 7.16
N ASP A 72 0.41 -9.20 7.87
CA ASP A 72 1.67 -9.92 7.75
C ASP A 72 1.61 -10.81 6.51
N VAL A 73 2.43 -10.49 5.51
CA VAL A 73 2.46 -11.25 4.25
C VAL A 73 3.08 -12.64 4.41
N GLY A 74 3.68 -12.93 5.56
CA GLY A 74 4.11 -14.28 5.90
C GLY A 74 2.98 -15.14 6.47
N ASP A 75 1.81 -14.56 6.72
CA ASP A 75 0.64 -15.23 7.26
C ASP A 75 -0.45 -15.28 6.18
N GLU A 76 -0.76 -16.48 5.72
CA GLU A 76 -1.72 -16.67 4.63
C GLU A 76 -3.09 -16.07 4.93
N GLU A 77 -3.58 -16.21 6.16
CA GLU A 77 -4.88 -15.65 6.54
C GLU A 77 -4.87 -14.13 6.49
N GLN A 78 -3.76 -13.50 6.87
CA GLN A 78 -3.65 -12.05 6.83
C GLN A 78 -3.54 -11.54 5.40
N VAL A 79 -2.85 -12.28 4.53
CA VAL A 79 -2.80 -11.94 3.10
C VAL A 79 -4.21 -12.00 2.49
N GLU A 80 -4.95 -13.06 2.80
CA GLU A 80 -6.33 -13.20 2.32
C GLU A 80 -7.20 -12.05 2.82
N ALA A 81 -7.04 -11.64 4.08
CA ALA A 81 -7.77 -10.52 4.63
C ALA A 81 -7.42 -9.20 3.94
N SER A 82 -6.15 -8.98 3.63
CA SER A 82 -5.73 -7.78 2.91
C SER A 82 -6.32 -7.73 1.51
N VAL A 83 -6.33 -8.86 0.80
CA VAL A 83 -6.92 -8.95 -0.53
C VAL A 83 -8.44 -8.72 -0.45
N ALA A 84 -9.10 -9.33 0.53
CA ALA A 84 -10.54 -9.16 0.72
C ALA A 84 -10.89 -7.69 0.99
N ARG A 85 -10.09 -6.99 1.78
CA ARG A 85 -10.28 -5.56 2.02
C ARG A 85 -10.18 -4.75 0.75
N ALA A 86 -9.24 -5.08 -0.12
CA ALA A 86 -9.10 -4.39 -1.40
C ALA A 86 -10.37 -4.52 -2.23
N PHE A 87 -10.93 -5.72 -2.31
CA PHE A 87 -12.18 -5.92 -3.04
C PHE A 87 -13.37 -5.24 -2.37
N ASP A 88 -13.43 -5.26 -1.03
CA ASP A 88 -14.52 -4.63 -0.30
C ASP A 88 -14.49 -3.10 -0.44
N GLU A 89 -13.31 -2.50 -0.35
CA GLU A 89 -13.17 -1.04 -0.38
C GLU A 89 -13.18 -0.47 -1.79
N PHE A 90 -12.57 -1.17 -2.74
CA PHE A 90 -12.33 -0.64 -4.09
C PHE A 90 -12.98 -1.44 -5.20
N GLY A 91 -13.50 -2.61 -4.90
CA GLY A 91 -14.17 -3.45 -5.88
C GLY A 91 -13.25 -4.20 -6.84
N ARG A 92 -11.95 -4.04 -6.71
CA ARG A 92 -10.97 -4.68 -7.61
C ARG A 92 -9.58 -4.69 -6.99
N LEU A 93 -8.71 -5.51 -7.53
CA LEU A 93 -7.29 -5.51 -7.22
C LEU A 93 -6.55 -5.89 -8.50
N ASP A 94 -5.74 -5.00 -9.02
CA ASP A 94 -5.12 -5.16 -10.34
C ASP A 94 -3.63 -5.51 -10.26
N ILE A 95 -2.94 -5.01 -9.25
CA ILE A 95 -1.48 -5.11 -9.15
C ILE A 95 -1.12 -5.54 -7.75
N VAL A 96 -0.23 -6.54 -7.65
CA VAL A 96 0.36 -6.97 -6.37
C VAL A 96 1.87 -7.01 -6.54
N VAL A 97 2.56 -6.32 -5.67
CA VAL A 97 4.02 -6.26 -5.69
C VAL A 97 4.59 -6.80 -4.39
#